data_1726c4519aba303cef6f3ced1988bf95
#
_entry.id   1726c4519aba303cef6f3ced1988bf95
#
_cell.length_a   1.000
_cell.length_b   1.000
_cell.length_c   1.000
_cell.angle_alpha   90.00
_cell.angle_beta   90.00
_cell.angle_gamma   90.00
#
_symmetry.space_group_name_H-M   'P 1'
#
loop_
_entity.id
_entity.type
_entity.pdbx_description
1 polymer ?
#
loop_
_entity_poly.entity_id
_entity_poly.type
_entity_poly.pdbx_seq_one_letter_code
_entity_poly.pdbx_strand_id
1 'polypeptide(L)'
;MRELAKRLNKAGETLKENGMSLLYHNHNVELLQVKPGMRAYDVLIEDTDPALLGFEFDSYWFTDGGADAKQWMKKLGGRMKLWHVTDRGSRQKGPAMTPILKADSMELGTGNMDLDGLKEIALSNGIEAVVLESHKNWIDKDPVKSLELSAKWLNERF
;
A
#
# COMPACT_ATOMS: atom_id res chain seq x y z
N MET A 1 -2.21 -18.18 7.80
CA MET A 1 -3.01 -16.94 7.87
C MET A 1 -4.05 -16.95 8.98
N ARG A 2 -4.89 -17.97 9.14
CA ARG A 2 -5.93 -17.99 10.21
C ARG A 2 -5.37 -17.87 11.64
N GLU A 3 -4.22 -18.50 11.91
CA GLU A 3 -3.57 -18.35 13.22
C GLU A 3 -3.04 -16.91 13.43
N LEU A 4 -2.55 -16.28 12.36
CA LEU A 4 -2.17 -14.86 12.41
C LEU A 4 -3.39 -13.98 12.69
N ALA A 5 -4.51 -14.21 12.02
CA ALA A 5 -5.75 -13.45 12.24
C ALA A 5 -6.22 -13.52 13.70
N LYS A 6 -6.16 -14.71 14.34
CA LYS A 6 -6.48 -14.88 15.77
C LYS A 6 -5.55 -14.05 16.67
N ARG A 7 -4.25 -14.07 16.37
CA ARG A 7 -3.27 -13.28 17.15
C ARG A 7 -3.46 -11.79 16.97
N LEU A 8 -3.80 -11.34 15.75
CA LEU A 8 -4.09 -9.94 15.46
C LEU A 8 -5.36 -9.48 16.21
N ASN A 9 -6.43 -10.30 16.23
CA ASN A 9 -7.63 -9.98 17.01
C ASN A 9 -7.29 -9.82 18.49
N LYS A 10 -6.55 -10.78 19.08
CA LYS A 10 -6.13 -10.68 20.48
C LYS A 10 -5.25 -9.46 20.78
N ALA A 11 -4.31 -9.15 19.89
CA ALA A 11 -3.50 -7.93 20.03
C ALA A 11 -4.35 -6.66 19.91
N GLY A 12 -5.31 -6.65 18.96
CA GLY A 12 -6.25 -5.55 18.78
C GLY A 12 -7.13 -5.30 20.01
N GLU A 13 -7.60 -6.35 20.67
CA GLU A 13 -8.33 -6.21 21.95
C GLU A 13 -7.47 -5.47 22.99
N THR A 14 -6.25 -5.96 23.22
CA THR A 14 -5.34 -5.36 24.20
C THR A 14 -5.00 -3.91 23.87
N LEU A 15 -4.76 -3.60 22.61
CA LEU A 15 -4.45 -2.23 22.17
C LEU A 15 -5.66 -1.31 22.35
N LYS A 16 -6.84 -1.77 21.95
CA LYS A 16 -8.09 -1.02 22.09
C LYS A 16 -8.41 -0.68 23.56
N GLU A 17 -8.21 -1.61 24.49
CA GLU A 17 -8.36 -1.37 25.93
C GLU A 17 -7.42 -0.26 26.43
N ASN A 18 -6.32 -0.02 25.74
CA ASN A 18 -5.35 1.03 26.06
C ASN A 18 -5.45 2.26 25.14
N GLY A 19 -6.58 2.45 24.43
CA GLY A 19 -6.83 3.61 23.59
C GLY A 19 -6.01 3.67 22.32
N MET A 20 -5.46 2.52 21.86
CA MET A 20 -4.66 2.40 20.64
C MET A 20 -5.41 1.61 19.56
N SER A 21 -5.09 1.87 18.30
CA SER A 21 -5.59 1.12 17.14
C SER A 21 -4.50 0.22 16.59
N LEU A 22 -4.88 -0.97 16.13
CA LEU A 22 -4.00 -1.87 15.39
C LEU A 22 -4.30 -1.77 13.90
N LEU A 23 -3.27 -1.54 13.10
CA LEU A 23 -3.35 -1.57 11.64
C LEU A 23 -2.42 -2.63 11.07
N TYR A 24 -2.85 -3.28 9.99
CA TYR A 24 -2.05 -4.23 9.24
C TYR A 24 -1.52 -3.60 7.96
N HIS A 25 -0.20 -3.54 7.81
CA HIS A 25 0.47 -3.14 6.59
C HIS A 25 0.78 -4.36 5.71
N ASN A 26 0.41 -4.29 4.44
CA ASN A 26 0.61 -5.37 3.48
C ASN A 26 1.84 -5.15 2.60
N HIS A 27 2.39 -6.28 2.14
CA HIS A 27 3.28 -6.35 0.99
C HIS A 27 2.60 -7.15 -0.13
N ASN A 28 3.37 -7.72 -1.06
CA ASN A 28 2.83 -8.56 -2.13
C ASN A 28 2.69 -10.03 -1.73
N VAL A 29 3.29 -10.46 -0.62
CA VAL A 29 3.21 -11.84 -0.11
C VAL A 29 1.78 -12.24 0.25
N GLU A 30 0.95 -11.30 0.67
CA GLU A 30 -0.46 -11.54 0.99
C GLU A 30 -1.33 -11.86 -0.23
N LEU A 31 -0.78 -11.66 -1.44
CA LEU A 31 -1.42 -12.08 -2.70
C LEU A 31 -1.28 -13.57 -2.99
N LEU A 32 -0.46 -14.31 -2.23
CA LEU A 32 -0.35 -15.76 -2.35
C LEU A 32 -1.72 -16.41 -2.17
N GLN A 33 -2.09 -17.31 -3.10
CA GLN A 33 -3.31 -18.09 -3.00
C GLN A 33 -3.16 -19.16 -1.94
N VAL A 34 -4.03 -19.14 -0.92
CA VAL A 34 -4.11 -20.17 0.12
C VAL A 34 -5.03 -21.32 -0.30
N LYS A 35 -5.91 -21.05 -1.25
CA LYS A 35 -6.73 -22.03 -2.01
C LYS A 35 -7.19 -21.35 -3.33
N PRO A 36 -7.70 -22.11 -4.31
CA PRO A 36 -8.21 -21.52 -5.56
C PRO A 36 -9.20 -20.38 -5.29
N GLY A 37 -8.91 -19.20 -5.81
CA GLY A 37 -9.75 -18.01 -5.69
C GLY A 37 -9.71 -17.27 -4.35
N MET A 38 -8.89 -17.70 -3.38
CA MET A 38 -8.71 -17.03 -2.09
C MET A 38 -7.23 -16.74 -1.83
N ARG A 39 -6.90 -15.49 -1.58
CA ARG A 39 -5.56 -15.05 -1.22
C ARG A 39 -5.37 -15.00 0.30
N ALA A 40 -4.14 -14.93 0.74
CA ALA A 40 -3.81 -14.77 2.15
C ALA A 40 -4.43 -13.49 2.74
N TYR A 41 -4.50 -12.41 1.96
CA TYR A 41 -5.13 -11.16 2.38
C TYR A 41 -6.65 -11.28 2.56
N ASP A 42 -7.32 -12.10 1.73
CA ASP A 42 -8.75 -12.39 1.91
C ASP A 42 -9.02 -12.99 3.29
N VAL A 43 -8.16 -13.96 3.70
CA VAL A 43 -8.27 -14.60 5.04
C VAL A 43 -8.09 -13.55 6.15
N LEU A 44 -7.16 -12.62 6.01
CA LEU A 44 -6.99 -11.55 7.01
C LEU A 44 -8.24 -10.67 7.11
N ILE A 45 -8.82 -10.29 5.97
CA ILE A 45 -10.04 -9.46 5.95
C ILE A 45 -11.22 -10.22 6.58
N GLU A 46 -11.39 -11.52 6.24
CA GLU A 46 -12.54 -12.32 6.67
C GLU A 46 -12.44 -12.78 8.14
N ASP A 47 -11.23 -13.17 8.60
CA ASP A 47 -11.03 -13.79 9.91
C ASP A 47 -10.63 -12.78 11.01
N THR A 48 -10.54 -11.46 10.69
CA THR A 48 -10.27 -10.41 11.69
C THR A 48 -11.48 -9.53 11.95
N ASP A 49 -11.66 -9.16 13.23
CA ASP A 49 -12.75 -8.27 13.65
C ASP A 49 -12.46 -6.84 13.17
N PRO A 50 -13.37 -6.22 12.39
CA PRO A 50 -13.22 -4.85 11.93
C PRO A 50 -13.18 -3.80 13.05
N ALA A 51 -13.65 -4.13 14.25
CA ALA A 51 -13.54 -3.26 15.42
C ALA A 51 -12.18 -3.33 16.12
N LEU A 52 -11.33 -4.30 15.75
CA LEU A 52 -10.04 -4.59 16.38
C LEU A 52 -8.85 -4.39 15.42
N LEU A 53 -9.07 -4.58 14.12
CA LEU A 53 -8.01 -4.47 13.09
C LEU A 53 -8.47 -3.60 11.93
N GLY A 54 -7.77 -2.50 11.72
CA GLY A 54 -7.80 -1.73 10.47
C GLY A 54 -6.66 -2.12 9.54
N PHE A 55 -6.57 -1.41 8.42
CA PHE A 55 -5.52 -1.63 7.42
C PHE A 55 -4.80 -0.33 7.08
N GLU A 56 -3.48 -0.41 7.05
CA GLU A 56 -2.57 0.53 6.43
C GLU A 56 -2.21 -0.05 5.06
N PHE A 57 -3.06 0.26 4.06
CA PHE A 57 -2.96 -0.40 2.76
C PHE A 57 -1.86 0.20 1.91
N ASP A 58 -0.93 -0.66 1.47
CA ASP A 58 0.09 -0.29 0.49
C ASP A 58 -0.34 -0.69 -0.91
N SER A 59 -0.61 0.34 -1.73
CA SER A 59 -1.05 0.19 -3.11
C SER A 59 0.08 -0.21 -4.07
N TYR A 60 1.33 0.17 -3.76
CA TYR A 60 2.49 -0.20 -4.57
C TYR A 60 2.71 -1.71 -4.58
N TRP A 61 2.77 -2.34 -3.40
CA TRP A 61 3.05 -3.77 -3.30
C TRP A 61 1.97 -4.64 -3.96
N PHE A 62 0.71 -4.24 -3.89
CA PHE A 62 -0.35 -4.95 -4.60
C PHE A 62 -0.25 -4.78 -6.11
N THR A 63 0.06 -3.59 -6.59
CA THR A 63 0.32 -3.33 -8.01
C THR A 63 1.56 -4.07 -8.50
N ASP A 64 2.64 -4.10 -7.71
CA ASP A 64 3.87 -4.84 -8.01
C ASP A 64 3.63 -6.35 -8.09
N GLY A 65 2.78 -6.87 -7.22
CA GLY A 65 2.33 -8.26 -7.23
C GLY A 65 1.30 -8.59 -8.31
N GLY A 66 0.93 -7.64 -9.19
CA GLY A 66 0.01 -7.84 -10.31
C GLY A 66 -1.47 -7.80 -9.93
N ALA A 67 -1.82 -7.29 -8.76
CA ALA A 67 -3.21 -7.11 -8.35
C ALA A 67 -3.72 -5.71 -8.70
N ASP A 68 -5.02 -5.56 -8.86
CA ASP A 68 -5.69 -4.27 -8.99
C ASP A 68 -5.86 -3.62 -7.61
N ALA A 69 -4.95 -2.70 -7.27
CA ALA A 69 -4.97 -2.00 -6.00
C ALA A 69 -6.30 -1.27 -5.74
N LYS A 70 -6.94 -0.71 -6.78
CA LYS A 70 -8.23 -0.02 -6.64
C LYS A 70 -9.34 -0.95 -6.17
N GLN A 71 -9.38 -2.18 -6.69
CA GLN A 71 -10.36 -3.18 -6.25
C GLN A 71 -10.18 -3.53 -4.77
N TRP A 72 -8.93 -3.68 -4.34
CA TRP A 72 -8.63 -4.00 -2.95
C TRP A 72 -8.94 -2.84 -2.00
N MET A 73 -8.61 -1.61 -2.36
CA MET A 73 -8.99 -0.43 -1.59
C MET A 73 -10.50 -0.33 -1.42
N LYS A 74 -11.28 -0.54 -2.50
CA LYS A 74 -12.74 -0.58 -2.43
C LYS A 74 -13.27 -1.71 -1.54
N LYS A 75 -12.63 -2.89 -1.60
CA LYS A 75 -12.98 -4.04 -0.74
C LYS A 75 -12.74 -3.76 0.74
N LEU A 76 -11.67 -3.06 1.07
CA LEU A 76 -11.36 -2.66 2.45
C LEU A 76 -12.36 -1.62 2.99
N GLY A 77 -12.79 -0.68 2.14
CA GLY A 77 -13.71 0.37 2.53
C GLY A 77 -13.24 1.12 3.78
N GLY A 78 -14.13 1.38 4.72
CA GLY A 78 -13.82 2.08 5.99
C GLY A 78 -12.85 1.35 6.94
N ARG A 79 -12.45 0.10 6.64
CA ARG A 79 -11.36 -0.57 7.37
C ARG A 79 -9.97 -0.10 6.94
N MET A 80 -9.83 0.52 5.78
CA MET A 80 -8.60 1.17 5.34
C MET A 80 -8.47 2.51 6.09
N LYS A 81 -7.51 2.59 7.00
CA LYS A 81 -7.28 3.78 7.84
C LYS A 81 -6.12 4.63 7.36
N LEU A 82 -5.08 3.99 6.88
CA LEU A 82 -3.92 4.66 6.31
C LEU A 82 -3.66 4.15 4.89
N TRP A 83 -3.10 5.03 4.05
CA TRP A 83 -2.66 4.70 2.72
C TRP A 83 -1.15 4.85 2.61
N HIS A 84 -0.44 3.74 2.47
CA HIS A 84 0.95 3.75 2.03
C HIS A 84 1.02 3.98 0.53
N VAL A 85 1.72 5.04 0.12
CA VAL A 85 1.81 5.45 -1.26
C VAL A 85 3.25 5.49 -1.74
N THR A 86 3.47 4.84 -2.87
CA THR A 86 4.68 4.89 -3.69
C THR A 86 4.23 4.76 -5.13
N ASP A 87 4.86 5.47 -6.06
CA ASP A 87 4.59 5.26 -7.48
C ASP A 87 5.42 4.09 -8.02
N ARG A 88 5.02 3.54 -9.15
CA ARG A 88 5.69 2.41 -9.80
C ARG A 88 5.89 2.68 -11.28
N GLY A 89 7.11 2.55 -11.73
CA GLY A 89 7.46 2.80 -13.11
C GLY A 89 8.82 2.26 -13.46
N SER A 90 9.34 2.66 -14.61
CA SER A 90 10.65 2.24 -15.09
C SER A 90 11.55 3.44 -15.33
N ARG A 91 12.78 3.35 -14.87
CA ARG A 91 13.81 4.38 -15.09
C ARG A 91 14.95 3.80 -15.92
N GLN A 92 15.35 4.53 -16.96
CA GLN A 92 16.53 4.17 -17.74
C GLN A 92 17.80 4.38 -16.88
N LYS A 93 18.60 3.33 -16.75
CA LYS A 93 19.80 3.33 -15.89
C LYS A 93 21.12 3.45 -16.66
N GLY A 94 21.08 3.73 -17.96
CA GLY A 94 22.28 3.81 -18.81
C GLY A 94 21.98 4.44 -20.16
N PRO A 95 23.02 4.68 -21.00
CA PRO A 95 22.86 5.35 -22.27
C PRO A 95 22.20 4.47 -23.35
N ALA A 96 22.26 3.13 -23.19
CA ALA A 96 21.69 2.21 -24.16
C ALA A 96 20.19 1.99 -23.91
N MET A 97 19.39 2.17 -24.95
CA MET A 97 17.98 1.78 -24.92
C MET A 97 17.88 0.23 -24.89
N THR A 98 17.00 -0.26 -24.02
CA THR A 98 16.61 -1.66 -23.99
C THR A 98 15.09 -1.77 -24.14
N PRO A 99 14.57 -2.76 -24.88
CA PRO A 99 13.12 -2.92 -25.04
C PRO A 99 12.44 -3.41 -23.76
N ILE A 100 13.19 -3.86 -22.76
CA ILE A 100 12.66 -4.38 -21.50
C ILE A 100 13.28 -3.63 -20.34
N LEU A 101 12.50 -2.83 -19.65
CA LEU A 101 12.86 -2.18 -18.40
C LEU A 101 12.09 -2.83 -17.24
N LYS A 102 12.80 -3.13 -16.16
CA LYS A 102 12.14 -3.58 -14.93
C LYS A 102 11.48 -2.39 -14.26
N ALA A 103 10.21 -2.55 -13.90
CA ALA A 103 9.52 -1.59 -13.07
C ALA A 103 10.02 -1.69 -11.62
N ASP A 104 10.03 -0.56 -10.94
CA ASP A 104 10.48 -0.41 -9.54
C ASP A 104 9.74 0.77 -8.91
N SER A 105 9.99 1.03 -7.61
CA SER A 105 9.48 2.22 -6.94
C SER A 105 9.99 3.50 -7.59
N MET A 106 9.11 4.48 -7.66
CA MET A 106 9.36 5.80 -8.23
C MET A 106 8.84 6.89 -7.28
N GLU A 107 9.35 8.10 -7.44
CA GLU A 107 8.78 9.28 -6.81
C GLU A 107 7.34 9.49 -7.29
N LEU A 108 6.48 9.99 -6.42
CA LEU A 108 5.07 10.19 -6.72
C LEU A 108 4.88 11.08 -7.96
N GLY A 109 4.06 10.61 -8.89
CA GLY A 109 3.76 11.29 -10.15
C GLY A 109 4.84 11.14 -11.23
N THR A 110 5.87 10.32 -11.00
CA THR A 110 6.91 10.04 -12.00
C THR A 110 6.86 8.62 -12.56
N GLY A 111 5.96 7.80 -12.05
CA GLY A 111 5.71 6.42 -12.51
C GLY A 111 4.47 6.31 -13.39
N ASN A 112 3.84 5.16 -13.32
CA ASN A 112 2.72 4.78 -14.19
C ASN A 112 1.47 4.35 -13.39
N MET A 113 1.44 4.51 -12.07
CA MET A 113 0.25 4.24 -11.29
C MET A 113 -0.77 5.37 -11.43
N ASP A 114 -2.05 5.02 -11.47
CA ASP A 114 -3.12 6.02 -11.41
C ASP A 114 -3.32 6.51 -9.97
N LEU A 115 -2.36 7.31 -9.49
CA LEU A 115 -2.34 7.80 -8.12
C LEU A 115 -3.53 8.70 -7.79
N ASP A 116 -4.02 9.50 -8.75
CA ASP A 116 -5.20 10.35 -8.54
C ASP A 116 -6.46 9.50 -8.35
N GLY A 117 -6.65 8.45 -9.17
CA GLY A 117 -7.77 7.52 -8.98
C GLY A 117 -7.66 6.68 -7.69
N LEU A 118 -6.45 6.35 -7.23
CA LEU A 118 -6.23 5.72 -5.92
C LEU A 118 -6.56 6.68 -4.77
N LYS A 119 -6.14 7.96 -4.89
CA LYS A 119 -6.45 9.02 -3.93
C LYS A 119 -7.96 9.20 -3.74
N GLU A 120 -8.73 9.26 -4.83
CA GLU A 120 -10.19 9.39 -4.76
C GLU A 120 -10.83 8.25 -3.95
N ILE A 121 -10.37 7.01 -4.16
CA ILE A 121 -10.87 5.86 -3.41
C ILE A 121 -10.43 5.94 -1.93
N ALA A 122 -9.18 6.31 -1.67
CA ALA A 122 -8.65 6.46 -0.32
C ALA A 122 -9.48 7.48 0.48
N LEU A 123 -9.73 8.65 -0.11
CA LEU A 123 -10.56 9.69 0.50
C LEU A 123 -12.01 9.22 0.72
N SER A 124 -12.60 8.51 -0.24
CA SER A 124 -13.96 7.94 -0.09
C SER A 124 -14.05 6.88 1.00
N ASN A 125 -12.96 6.17 1.29
CA ASN A 125 -12.86 5.23 2.39
C ASN A 125 -12.73 5.91 3.76
N GLY A 126 -12.44 7.21 3.79
CA GLY A 126 -12.26 7.97 5.02
C GLY A 126 -10.92 7.71 5.70
N ILE A 127 -9.83 7.67 4.93
CA ILE A 127 -8.49 7.51 5.51
C ILE A 127 -8.13 8.65 6.45
N GLU A 128 -7.32 8.34 7.45
CA GLU A 128 -6.87 9.28 8.47
C GLU A 128 -5.55 9.96 8.08
N ALA A 129 -4.70 9.26 7.32
CA ALA A 129 -3.44 9.81 6.81
C ALA A 129 -2.93 9.07 5.58
N VAL A 130 -1.98 9.73 4.89
CA VAL A 130 -1.17 9.16 3.80
C VAL A 130 0.26 9.04 4.28
N VAL A 131 0.88 7.89 4.04
CA VAL A 131 2.26 7.59 4.41
C VAL A 131 3.07 7.41 3.14
N LEU A 132 4.06 8.29 2.93
CA LEU A 132 5.01 8.12 1.83
C LEU A 132 6.01 7.02 2.20
N GLU A 133 6.11 6.01 1.36
CA GLU A 133 7.14 4.98 1.47
C GLU A 133 8.12 5.08 0.29
N SER A 134 9.42 5.03 0.59
CA SER A 134 10.47 5.09 -0.44
C SER A 134 11.68 4.26 -0.01
N HIS A 135 11.86 3.09 -0.62
CA HIS A 135 12.91 2.16 -0.24
C HIS A 135 14.20 2.29 -1.06
N LYS A 136 14.06 2.53 -2.36
CA LYS A 136 15.14 2.39 -3.34
C LYS A 136 14.79 3.08 -4.65
N ASN A 137 15.69 2.97 -5.62
CA ASN A 137 15.53 3.52 -6.96
C ASN A 137 15.35 5.05 -6.97
N TRP A 138 15.98 5.72 -5.99
CA TRP A 138 15.92 7.16 -5.85
C TRP A 138 16.53 7.87 -7.05
N ILE A 139 15.93 9.00 -7.44
CA ILE A 139 16.46 9.87 -8.49
C ILE A 139 17.89 10.31 -8.12
N ASP A 140 18.81 10.24 -9.06
CA ASP A 140 20.22 10.57 -8.88
C ASP A 140 20.88 9.81 -7.70
N LYS A 141 20.28 8.72 -7.23
CA LYS A 141 20.67 7.98 -6.00
C LYS A 141 20.58 8.85 -4.73
N ASP A 142 19.77 9.87 -4.74
CA ASP A 142 19.60 10.83 -3.66
C ASP A 142 18.21 10.68 -3.01
N PRO A 143 18.12 10.13 -1.80
CA PRO A 143 16.84 9.95 -1.11
C PRO A 143 16.17 11.27 -0.74
N VAL A 144 16.95 12.34 -0.52
CA VAL A 144 16.41 13.67 -0.17
C VAL A 144 15.68 14.26 -1.35
N LYS A 145 16.30 14.23 -2.55
CA LYS A 145 15.63 14.67 -3.78
C LYS A 145 14.34 13.88 -4.07
N SER A 146 14.39 12.56 -3.87
CA SER A 146 13.21 11.72 -4.04
C SER A 146 12.09 12.08 -3.07
N LEU A 147 12.44 12.37 -1.81
CA LEU A 147 11.51 12.85 -0.80
C LEU A 147 10.88 14.19 -1.18
N GLU A 148 11.70 15.16 -1.60
CA GLU A 148 11.24 16.50 -2.01
C GLU A 148 10.25 16.43 -3.17
N LEU A 149 10.52 15.63 -4.21
CA LEU A 149 9.61 15.44 -5.35
C LEU A 149 8.29 14.82 -4.92
N SER A 150 8.35 13.78 -4.08
CA SER A 150 7.14 13.11 -3.60
C SER A 150 6.33 13.99 -2.65
N ALA A 151 7.01 14.75 -1.76
CA ALA A 151 6.36 15.71 -0.88
C ALA A 151 5.67 16.84 -1.66
N LYS A 152 6.30 17.33 -2.73
CA LYS A 152 5.67 18.31 -3.63
C LYS A 152 4.38 17.76 -4.22
N TRP A 153 4.41 16.52 -4.75
CA TRP A 153 3.22 15.86 -5.29
C TRP A 153 2.09 15.77 -4.26
N LEU A 154 2.42 15.37 -3.01
CA LEU A 154 1.44 15.30 -1.91
C LEU A 154 0.85 16.68 -1.60
N ASN A 155 1.69 17.69 -1.39
CA ASN A 155 1.24 19.04 -1.04
C ASN A 155 0.38 19.72 -2.12
N GLU A 156 0.52 19.33 -3.38
CA GLU A 156 -0.30 19.86 -4.47
C GLU A 156 -1.67 19.17 -4.58
N ARG A 157 -1.86 18.02 -3.92
CA ARG A 157 -3.04 17.16 -4.10
C ARG A 157 -3.84 16.89 -2.83
N PHE A 158 -3.29 17.13 -1.66
CA PHE A 158 -3.93 17.02 -0.35
C PHE A 158 -3.91 18.36 0.40
#